data_2b82af5d945c3e2ea58970b01188caeb
#
_entry.id   2b82af5d945c3e2ea58970b01188caeb
#
_cell.length_a   1.000
_cell.length_b   1.000
_cell.length_c   1.000
_cell.angle_alpha   90.00
_cell.angle_beta   90.00
_cell.angle_gamma   90.00
#
_symmetry.space_group_name_H-M   'P 1'
#
loop_
_entity.id
_entity.type
_entity.pdbx_description
1 polymer ?
#
loop_
_entity_poly.entity_id
_entity_poly.type
_entity_poly.pdbx_seq_one_letter_code
_entity_poly.pdbx_strand_id
1 'polypeptide(L)'
;VPARELALQIEQVFKNMRTDFKVTICYGGHDKKIEINNLTQAPAVLIGTPGRIAYHLKNNNFEPKTIKTLVLDEFDKALELGFEEDMNFIISSLKNISQRFLTSATAMDNIPKFVGLDNEKTINFLKLGEAKPNIQLKKVMTIPEEKLETLFKLICKIGNKRTLIFCNHRDAVDRISELLREKGIDRETFHGGMEQDERERALLKFRNDSTRILITTDLASRGLD
;
A
#
# COMPACT_ATOMS: atom_id res chain seq x y z
N VAL A 1 -4.78 1.52 -7.31
CA VAL A 1 -3.88 0.94 -6.28
C VAL A 1 -4.68 0.31 -5.16
N PRO A 2 -4.26 -0.83 -4.57
CA PRO A 2 -5.05 -1.55 -3.56
C PRO A 2 -5.06 -0.89 -2.18
N ALA A 3 -4.10 -0.06 -1.85
CA ALA A 3 -3.93 0.50 -0.52
C ALA A 3 -3.83 2.03 -0.53
N ARG A 4 -4.30 2.65 0.56
CA ARG A 4 -4.25 4.10 0.78
C ARG A 4 -2.80 4.59 0.86
N GLU A 5 -2.00 3.85 1.58
CA GLU A 5 -0.58 4.13 1.80
C GLU A 5 0.18 4.17 0.46
N LEU A 6 -0.14 3.25 -0.44
CA LEU A 6 0.44 3.23 -1.79
C LEU A 6 -0.05 4.43 -2.62
N ALA A 7 -1.32 4.83 -2.51
CA ALA A 7 -1.81 6.03 -3.18
C ALA A 7 -1.05 7.29 -2.75
N LEU A 8 -0.83 7.44 -1.44
CA LEU A 8 -0.05 8.55 -0.86
C LEU A 8 1.42 8.51 -1.32
N GLN A 9 2.03 7.34 -1.37
CA GLN A 9 3.40 7.16 -1.82
C GLN A 9 3.56 7.57 -3.28
N ILE A 10 2.68 7.10 -4.17
CA ILE A 10 2.72 7.45 -5.60
C ILE A 10 2.47 8.96 -5.79
N GLU A 11 1.54 9.54 -5.05
CA GLU A 11 1.33 11.00 -5.07
C GLU A 11 2.62 11.75 -4.71
N GLN A 12 3.29 11.31 -3.65
CA GLN A 12 4.54 11.94 -3.21
C GLN A 12 5.64 11.81 -4.26
N VAL A 13 5.79 10.64 -4.87
CA VAL A 13 6.73 10.43 -5.97
C VAL A 13 6.42 11.37 -7.12
N PHE A 14 5.15 11.47 -7.52
CA PHE A 14 4.72 12.37 -8.60
C PHE A 14 5.00 13.84 -8.28
N LYS A 15 4.71 14.29 -7.07
CA LYS A 15 5.03 15.65 -6.61
C LYS A 15 6.54 15.94 -6.62
N ASN A 16 7.36 14.96 -6.27
CA ASN A 16 8.82 15.09 -6.30
C ASN A 16 9.39 15.23 -7.72
N MET A 17 8.64 14.78 -8.74
CA MET A 17 9.03 15.00 -10.15
C MET A 17 8.93 16.47 -10.56
N ARG A 18 8.27 17.32 -9.75
CA ARG A 18 8.11 18.79 -9.96
C ARG A 18 7.56 19.11 -11.34
N THR A 19 6.55 18.36 -11.79
CA THR A 19 5.81 18.65 -13.01
C THR A 19 4.73 19.70 -12.72
N ASP A 20 4.31 20.45 -13.72
CA ASP A 20 3.20 21.40 -13.60
C ASP A 20 1.82 20.70 -13.68
N PHE A 21 1.80 19.40 -13.74
CA PHE A 21 0.57 18.62 -13.84
C PHE A 21 -0.10 18.42 -12.49
N LYS A 22 -1.40 18.69 -12.43
CA LYS A 22 -2.21 18.43 -11.24
C LYS A 22 -2.36 16.93 -11.00
N VAL A 23 -2.04 16.49 -9.80
CA VAL A 23 -2.34 15.14 -9.27
C VAL A 23 -3.44 15.25 -8.22
N THR A 24 -4.38 14.32 -8.24
CA THR A 24 -5.42 14.18 -7.21
C THR A 24 -5.45 12.74 -6.72
N ILE A 25 -5.57 12.57 -5.40
CA ILE A 25 -5.73 11.25 -4.78
C ILE A 25 -7.14 11.07 -4.22
N CYS A 26 -7.65 9.83 -4.32
CA CYS A 26 -8.97 9.45 -3.83
C CYS A 26 -8.87 8.10 -3.09
N TYR A 27 -8.99 8.12 -1.76
CA TYR A 27 -8.94 6.92 -0.92
C TYR A 27 -9.89 7.03 0.29
N GLY A 28 -10.24 5.92 0.90
CA GLY A 28 -11.14 5.91 2.06
C GLY A 28 -10.47 6.40 3.35
N GLY A 29 -11.25 6.83 4.34
CA GLY A 29 -10.77 7.20 5.67
C GLY A 29 -10.80 8.71 5.96
N HIS A 30 -11.14 9.54 4.98
CA HIS A 30 -11.35 10.98 5.18
C HIS A 30 -12.61 11.49 4.46
N ASP A 31 -12.95 12.79 4.67
CA ASP A 31 -14.16 13.38 4.14
C ASP A 31 -14.13 13.42 2.59
N LYS A 32 -15.15 12.84 1.99
CA LYS A 32 -15.36 12.81 0.53
C LYS A 32 -15.49 14.21 -0.09
N LYS A 33 -15.93 15.20 0.68
CA LYS A 33 -16.08 16.59 0.20
C LYS A 33 -14.76 17.19 -0.28
N ILE A 34 -13.65 16.84 0.38
CA ILE A 34 -12.31 17.29 -0.03
C ILE A 34 -11.98 16.77 -1.43
N GLU A 35 -12.22 15.48 -1.66
CA GLU A 35 -11.97 14.85 -2.96
C GLU A 35 -12.89 15.43 -4.04
N ILE A 36 -14.19 15.60 -3.75
CA ILE A 36 -15.15 16.20 -4.68
C ILE A 36 -14.69 17.60 -5.10
N ASN A 37 -14.29 18.45 -4.15
CA ASN A 37 -13.76 19.77 -4.45
C ASN A 37 -12.48 19.71 -5.29
N ASN A 38 -11.57 18.77 -5.01
CA ASN A 38 -10.35 18.60 -5.78
C ASN A 38 -10.62 18.11 -7.21
N LEU A 39 -11.69 17.35 -7.44
CA LEU A 39 -12.09 16.81 -8.73
C LEU A 39 -12.84 17.83 -9.61
N THR A 40 -13.32 18.96 -9.08
CA THR A 40 -13.97 20.03 -9.86
C THR A 40 -13.06 20.57 -10.96
N GLN A 41 -11.77 20.58 -10.75
CA GLN A 41 -10.76 20.84 -11.77
C GLN A 41 -10.12 19.50 -12.13
N ALA A 42 -10.31 19.03 -13.35
CA ALA A 42 -9.80 17.75 -13.81
C ALA A 42 -8.28 17.63 -13.57
N PRO A 43 -7.82 16.63 -12.83
CA PRO A 43 -6.39 16.38 -12.67
C PRO A 43 -5.81 15.71 -13.92
N ALA A 44 -4.51 15.92 -14.17
CA ALA A 44 -3.78 15.16 -15.18
C ALA A 44 -3.54 13.70 -14.75
N VAL A 45 -3.38 13.49 -13.43
CA VAL A 45 -3.22 12.16 -12.82
C VAL A 45 -4.21 12.02 -11.67
N LEU A 46 -5.04 10.98 -11.73
CA LEU A 46 -5.95 10.58 -10.67
C LEU A 46 -5.46 9.24 -10.09
N ILE A 47 -5.10 9.24 -8.82
CA ILE A 47 -4.65 8.05 -8.10
C ILE A 47 -5.71 7.67 -7.08
N GLY A 48 -6.07 6.40 -6.97
CA GLY A 48 -7.05 6.05 -5.95
C GLY A 48 -7.18 4.55 -5.66
N THR A 49 -7.84 4.28 -4.55
CA THR A 49 -8.27 2.91 -4.21
C THR A 49 -9.55 2.56 -4.96
N PRO A 50 -9.73 1.28 -5.38
CA PRO A 50 -10.85 0.89 -6.24
C PRO A 50 -12.21 1.34 -5.74
N GLY A 51 -12.58 1.04 -4.49
CA GLY A 51 -13.87 1.43 -3.94
C GLY A 51 -14.12 2.94 -3.93
N ARG A 52 -13.08 3.77 -3.73
CA ARG A 52 -13.24 5.22 -3.73
C ARG A 52 -13.36 5.80 -5.16
N ILE A 53 -12.61 5.27 -6.11
CA ILE A 53 -12.76 5.62 -7.53
C ILE A 53 -14.14 5.21 -8.05
N ALA A 54 -14.60 3.99 -7.72
CA ALA A 54 -15.96 3.53 -8.07
C ALA A 54 -17.03 4.46 -7.48
N TYR A 55 -16.88 4.90 -6.22
CA TYR A 55 -17.78 5.88 -5.61
C TYR A 55 -17.85 7.19 -6.43
N HIS A 56 -16.71 7.76 -6.80
CA HIS A 56 -16.69 9.02 -7.57
C HIS A 56 -17.26 8.86 -8.97
N LEU A 57 -17.04 7.73 -9.63
CA LEU A 57 -17.67 7.40 -10.91
C LEU A 57 -19.19 7.28 -10.80
N LYS A 58 -19.70 6.55 -9.80
CA LYS A 58 -21.15 6.41 -9.55
C LYS A 58 -21.84 7.74 -9.28
N ASN A 59 -21.11 8.70 -8.69
CA ASN A 59 -21.64 10.04 -8.37
C ASN A 59 -21.28 11.12 -9.41
N ASN A 60 -20.69 10.75 -10.56
CA ASN A 60 -20.31 11.67 -11.64
C ASN A 60 -19.42 12.83 -11.18
N ASN A 61 -18.51 12.59 -10.21
CA ASN A 61 -17.63 13.61 -9.66
C ASN A 61 -16.45 13.97 -10.58
N PHE A 62 -16.22 13.23 -11.66
CA PHE A 62 -15.27 13.53 -12.72
C PHE A 62 -15.73 12.91 -14.05
N GLU A 63 -15.19 13.41 -15.17
CA GLU A 63 -15.57 12.96 -16.53
C GLU A 63 -14.69 11.77 -16.98
N PRO A 64 -15.22 10.54 -17.02
CA PRO A 64 -14.42 9.35 -17.36
C PRO A 64 -13.95 9.31 -18.82
N LYS A 65 -14.62 10.03 -19.74
CA LYS A 65 -14.28 10.06 -21.17
C LYS A 65 -12.93 10.72 -21.44
N THR A 66 -12.43 11.56 -20.54
CA THR A 66 -11.14 12.24 -20.69
C THR A 66 -9.95 11.32 -20.39
N ILE A 67 -10.18 10.22 -19.70
CA ILE A 67 -9.12 9.29 -19.28
C ILE A 67 -8.69 8.43 -20.47
N LYS A 68 -7.39 8.45 -20.76
CA LYS A 68 -6.76 7.72 -21.87
C LYS A 68 -5.86 6.59 -21.44
N THR A 69 -5.29 6.70 -20.26
CA THR A 69 -4.35 5.72 -19.70
C THR A 69 -4.87 5.17 -18.38
N LEU A 70 -4.84 3.86 -18.23
CA LEU A 70 -5.17 3.15 -17.00
C LEU A 70 -3.94 2.40 -16.50
N VAL A 71 -3.61 2.56 -15.22
CA VAL A 71 -2.56 1.80 -14.52
C VAL A 71 -3.20 1.05 -13.36
N LEU A 72 -3.06 -0.27 -13.36
CA LEU A 72 -3.49 -1.16 -12.28
C LEU A 72 -2.23 -1.64 -11.55
N ASP A 73 -1.87 -0.95 -10.48
CA ASP A 73 -0.66 -1.23 -9.71
C ASP A 73 -0.96 -2.19 -8.55
N GLU A 74 -0.05 -3.12 -8.26
CA GLU A 74 -0.25 -4.25 -7.34
C GLU A 74 -1.57 -4.99 -7.59
N PHE A 75 -1.82 -5.38 -8.84
CA PHE A 75 -3.10 -5.91 -9.27
C PHE A 75 -3.45 -7.25 -8.60
N ASP A 76 -2.46 -8.15 -8.43
CA ASP A 76 -2.61 -9.39 -7.67
C ASP A 76 -3.15 -9.11 -6.26
N LYS A 77 -2.65 -8.08 -5.64
CA LYS A 77 -3.06 -7.69 -4.30
C LYS A 77 -4.45 -7.05 -4.26
N ALA A 78 -4.80 -6.30 -5.29
CA ALA A 78 -6.15 -5.76 -5.42
C ALA A 78 -7.20 -6.87 -5.52
N LEU A 79 -6.89 -7.95 -6.24
CA LEU A 79 -7.75 -9.14 -6.31
C LEU A 79 -7.86 -9.88 -4.97
N GLU A 80 -6.72 -10.12 -4.28
CA GLU A 80 -6.70 -10.74 -2.96
C GLU A 80 -7.55 -9.98 -1.92
N LEU A 81 -7.63 -8.66 -2.04
CA LEU A 81 -8.43 -7.80 -1.16
C LEU A 81 -9.91 -7.73 -1.55
N GLY A 82 -10.32 -8.44 -2.61
CA GLY A 82 -11.70 -8.50 -3.04
C GLY A 82 -12.19 -7.29 -3.84
N PHE A 83 -11.29 -6.50 -4.43
CA PHE A 83 -11.67 -5.33 -5.25
C PHE A 83 -12.05 -5.66 -6.70
N GLU A 84 -12.27 -6.92 -7.03
CA GLU A 84 -12.55 -7.35 -8.39
C GLU A 84 -13.79 -6.66 -8.98
N GLU A 85 -14.90 -6.60 -8.23
CA GLU A 85 -16.15 -5.96 -8.67
C GLU A 85 -15.95 -4.45 -8.91
N ASP A 86 -15.30 -3.75 -7.98
CA ASP A 86 -15.04 -2.32 -8.13
C ASP A 86 -14.14 -2.04 -9.34
N MET A 87 -13.09 -2.84 -9.54
CA MET A 87 -12.19 -2.69 -10.70
C MET A 87 -12.91 -2.97 -12.01
N ASN A 88 -13.73 -4.02 -12.07
CA ASN A 88 -14.55 -4.31 -13.26
C ASN A 88 -15.50 -3.15 -13.59
N PHE A 89 -16.18 -2.59 -12.58
CA PHE A 89 -17.04 -1.43 -12.74
C PHE A 89 -16.27 -0.21 -13.27
N ILE A 90 -15.10 0.08 -12.68
CA ILE A 90 -14.24 1.20 -13.12
C ILE A 90 -13.84 1.01 -14.58
N ILE A 91 -13.27 -0.14 -14.93
CA ILE A 91 -12.75 -0.41 -16.28
C ILE A 91 -13.87 -0.36 -17.31
N SER A 92 -15.05 -0.91 -16.99
CA SER A 92 -16.21 -0.86 -17.88
C SER A 92 -16.76 0.56 -18.09
N SER A 93 -16.54 1.45 -17.14
CA SER A 93 -16.93 2.86 -17.22
C SER A 93 -15.97 3.72 -18.05
N LEU A 94 -14.72 3.30 -18.21
CA LEU A 94 -13.66 4.03 -18.92
C LEU A 94 -13.63 3.66 -20.41
N LYS A 95 -14.53 4.24 -21.21
CA LYS A 95 -14.73 3.88 -22.63
C LYS A 95 -13.58 4.29 -23.57
N ASN A 96 -12.75 5.26 -23.19
CA ASN A 96 -11.76 5.90 -24.08
C ASN A 96 -10.31 5.54 -23.74
N ILE A 97 -10.10 4.45 -23.00
CA ILE A 97 -8.76 3.98 -22.65
C ILE A 97 -8.03 3.50 -23.91
N SER A 98 -6.88 4.10 -24.19
CA SER A 98 -5.98 3.70 -25.28
C SER A 98 -4.76 2.92 -24.80
N GLN A 99 -4.39 3.09 -23.53
CA GLN A 99 -3.24 2.42 -22.92
C GLN A 99 -3.61 1.80 -21.59
N ARG A 100 -3.20 0.56 -21.38
CA ARG A 100 -3.35 -0.16 -20.10
C ARG A 100 -2.02 -0.70 -19.64
N PHE A 101 -1.74 -0.47 -18.37
CA PHE A 101 -0.58 -1.02 -17.67
C PHE A 101 -1.05 -1.79 -16.45
N LEU A 102 -0.48 -2.96 -16.25
CA LEU A 102 -0.72 -3.78 -15.09
C LEU A 102 0.63 -4.16 -14.50
N THR A 103 0.78 -3.94 -13.19
CA THR A 103 1.95 -4.42 -12.44
C THR A 103 1.51 -5.44 -11.40
N SER A 104 2.37 -6.40 -11.15
CA SER A 104 2.15 -7.45 -10.15
C SER A 104 3.49 -7.91 -9.59
N ALA A 105 3.55 -8.17 -8.29
CA ALA A 105 4.72 -8.76 -7.64
C ALA A 105 4.81 -10.27 -7.87
N THR A 106 3.68 -10.93 -8.19
CA THR A 106 3.59 -12.35 -8.47
C THR A 106 3.29 -12.62 -9.93
N ALA A 107 3.77 -13.75 -10.45
CA ALA A 107 3.36 -14.22 -11.76
C ALA A 107 1.86 -14.57 -11.72
N MET A 108 1.09 -13.99 -12.63
CA MET A 108 -0.34 -14.28 -12.76
C MET A 108 -0.56 -15.21 -13.95
N ASP A 109 -1.00 -16.44 -13.68
CA ASP A 109 -1.31 -17.41 -14.73
C ASP A 109 -2.58 -17.04 -15.52
N ASN A 110 -3.51 -16.34 -14.86
CA ASN A 110 -4.77 -15.89 -15.47
C ASN A 110 -5.08 -14.45 -15.05
N ILE A 111 -5.02 -13.55 -16.03
CA ILE A 111 -5.51 -12.18 -15.85
C ILE A 111 -7.02 -12.17 -16.16
N PRO A 112 -7.87 -11.65 -15.27
CA PRO A 112 -9.31 -11.59 -15.51
C PRO A 112 -9.66 -10.86 -16.81
N LYS A 113 -10.60 -11.40 -17.59
CA LYS A 113 -10.98 -10.85 -18.91
C LYS A 113 -11.46 -9.40 -18.87
N PHE A 114 -12.02 -8.95 -17.76
CA PHE A 114 -12.51 -7.58 -17.63
C PHE A 114 -11.39 -6.53 -17.73
N VAL A 115 -10.13 -6.91 -17.49
CA VAL A 115 -8.97 -6.01 -17.62
C VAL A 115 -8.78 -5.58 -19.07
N GLY A 116 -9.17 -6.42 -20.04
CA GLY A 116 -9.10 -6.10 -21.46
C GLY A 116 -7.66 -5.96 -21.97
N LEU A 117 -6.79 -6.82 -21.53
CA LEU A 117 -5.43 -6.97 -22.06
C LEU A 117 -5.47 -8.06 -23.15
N ASP A 118 -5.64 -7.61 -24.40
CA ASP A 118 -5.55 -8.47 -25.57
C ASP A 118 -4.19 -8.20 -26.24
N ASN A 119 -3.38 -9.25 -26.48
CA ASN A 119 -2.04 -9.14 -27.04
C ASN A 119 -1.05 -8.30 -26.19
N GLU A 120 -1.05 -8.51 -24.88
CA GLU A 120 -0.18 -7.81 -23.97
C GLU A 120 1.30 -8.14 -24.21
N LYS A 121 2.16 -7.16 -23.99
CA LYS A 121 3.59 -7.33 -23.89
C LYS A 121 3.97 -7.49 -22.43
N THR A 122 4.31 -8.72 -22.03
CA THR A 122 4.78 -9.01 -20.67
C THR A 122 6.27 -8.73 -20.54
N ILE A 123 6.66 -7.95 -19.55
CA ILE A 123 8.04 -7.74 -19.12
C ILE A 123 8.21 -8.37 -17.74
N ASN A 124 9.04 -9.41 -17.66
CA ASN A 124 9.28 -10.12 -16.41
C ASN A 124 10.63 -9.72 -15.82
N PHE A 125 10.60 -8.84 -14.81
CA PHE A 125 11.80 -8.37 -14.13
C PHE A 125 12.38 -9.41 -13.16
N LEU A 126 11.62 -10.43 -12.75
CA LEU A 126 12.12 -11.51 -11.89
C LEU A 126 13.15 -12.40 -12.60
N LYS A 127 13.14 -12.40 -13.94
CA LYS A 127 14.08 -13.17 -14.78
C LYS A 127 15.28 -12.34 -15.23
N LEU A 128 15.28 -11.03 -15.02
CA LEU A 128 16.29 -10.10 -15.58
C LEU A 128 17.53 -9.92 -14.70
N GLY A 129 17.64 -10.57 -13.57
CA GLY A 129 18.83 -10.45 -12.75
C GLY A 129 18.93 -11.55 -11.70
N GLU A 130 20.00 -12.34 -11.75
CA GLU A 130 20.47 -13.19 -10.65
C GLU A 130 21.08 -12.37 -9.50
N ALA A 131 20.73 -11.08 -9.35
CA ALA A 131 21.12 -10.31 -8.19
C ALA A 131 20.42 -10.93 -6.98
N LYS A 132 21.13 -11.83 -6.29
CA LYS A 132 20.70 -12.33 -4.99
C LYS A 132 20.39 -11.11 -4.13
N PRO A 133 19.17 -11.00 -3.61
CA PRO A 133 18.86 -9.88 -2.73
C PRO A 133 19.91 -9.86 -1.61
N ASN A 134 20.48 -8.69 -1.31
CA ASN A 134 21.45 -8.52 -0.24
C ASN A 134 20.76 -8.61 1.14
N ILE A 135 19.95 -9.65 1.31
CA ILE A 135 19.16 -9.93 2.51
C ILE A 135 19.77 -11.15 3.21
N GLN A 136 20.24 -10.94 4.43
CA GLN A 136 20.72 -12.04 5.26
C GLN A 136 19.55 -12.63 6.05
N LEU A 137 19.19 -13.88 5.76
CA LEU A 137 18.16 -14.61 6.48
C LEU A 137 18.76 -15.28 7.72
N LYS A 138 18.11 -15.08 8.88
CA LYS A 138 18.46 -15.72 10.16
C LYS A 138 17.22 -16.33 10.79
N LYS A 139 17.33 -17.55 11.29
CA LYS A 139 16.26 -18.23 12.02
C LYS A 139 16.62 -18.28 13.50
N VAL A 140 15.68 -17.83 14.34
CA VAL A 140 15.78 -17.94 15.80
C VAL A 140 14.80 -19.00 16.27
N MET A 141 15.31 -20.03 16.91
CA MET A 141 14.50 -21.12 17.48
C MET A 141 14.13 -20.78 18.91
N THR A 142 12.85 -20.94 19.26
CA THR A 142 12.31 -20.75 20.60
C THR A 142 11.04 -21.58 20.78
N ILE A 143 10.64 -21.84 21.99
CA ILE A 143 9.36 -22.45 22.30
C ILE A 143 8.24 -21.38 22.30
N PRO A 144 6.98 -21.75 22.08
CA PRO A 144 5.86 -20.79 21.98
C PRO A 144 5.76 -19.84 23.18
N GLU A 145 5.98 -20.34 24.37
CA GLU A 145 5.86 -19.62 25.64
C GLU A 145 6.91 -18.53 25.81
N GLU A 146 8.10 -18.72 25.21
CA GLU A 146 9.22 -17.78 25.31
C GLU A 146 9.34 -16.84 24.12
N LYS A 147 8.45 -16.89 23.13
CA LYS A 147 8.55 -16.08 21.91
C LYS A 147 8.68 -14.58 22.19
N LEU A 148 7.88 -14.05 23.09
CA LEU A 148 7.90 -12.62 23.42
C LEU A 148 9.21 -12.22 24.10
N GLU A 149 9.69 -13.01 25.05
CA GLU A 149 10.96 -12.74 25.73
C GLU A 149 12.15 -12.88 24.76
N THR A 150 12.11 -13.88 23.88
CA THR A 150 13.11 -14.06 22.83
C THR A 150 13.14 -12.88 21.85
N LEU A 151 11.96 -12.37 21.46
CA LEU A 151 11.85 -11.17 20.62
C LEU A 151 12.46 -9.96 21.34
N PHE A 152 12.16 -9.76 22.61
CA PHE A 152 12.73 -8.67 23.41
C PHE A 152 14.26 -8.74 23.44
N LYS A 153 14.83 -9.92 23.74
CA LYS A 153 16.29 -10.14 23.72
C LYS A 153 16.90 -9.87 22.34
N LEU A 154 16.19 -10.25 21.28
CA LEU A 154 16.63 -9.99 19.92
C LEU A 154 16.65 -8.49 19.61
N ILE A 155 15.62 -7.75 20.01
CA ILE A 155 15.54 -6.29 19.83
C ILE A 155 16.69 -5.62 20.58
N CYS A 156 16.95 -6.00 21.83
CA CYS A 156 18.09 -5.50 22.61
C CYS A 156 19.43 -5.76 21.91
N LYS A 157 19.58 -6.95 21.29
CA LYS A 157 20.79 -7.29 20.52
C LYS A 157 20.94 -6.53 19.23
N ILE A 158 19.83 -6.22 18.53
CA ILE A 158 19.81 -5.38 17.32
C ILE A 158 20.20 -3.94 17.64
N GLY A 159 19.84 -3.49 18.85
CA GLY A 159 20.12 -2.15 19.34
C GLY A 159 19.31 -1.08 18.61
N ASN A 160 19.88 0.11 18.47
CA ASN A 160 19.20 1.29 17.93
C ASN A 160 19.12 1.32 16.39
N LYS A 161 18.79 0.17 15.76
CA LYS A 161 18.59 0.09 14.29
C LYS A 161 17.12 0.18 13.95
N ARG A 162 16.80 0.73 12.79
CA ARG A 162 15.44 0.69 12.26
C ARG A 162 15.00 -0.76 12.11
N THR A 163 13.87 -1.08 12.71
CA THR A 163 13.39 -2.46 12.83
C THR A 163 11.91 -2.52 12.51
N LEU A 164 11.55 -3.39 11.57
CA LEU A 164 10.16 -3.75 11.28
C LEU A 164 9.85 -5.11 11.90
N ILE A 165 8.75 -5.19 12.65
CA ILE A 165 8.28 -6.43 13.25
C ILE A 165 6.95 -6.79 12.61
N PHE A 166 6.94 -7.80 11.74
CA PHE A 166 5.73 -8.29 11.09
C PHE A 166 5.04 -9.34 11.95
N CYS A 167 3.75 -9.17 12.13
CA CYS A 167 2.86 -10.07 12.85
C CYS A 167 1.75 -10.58 11.94
N ASN A 168 1.29 -11.83 12.14
CA ASN A 168 0.20 -12.39 11.35
C ASN A 168 -1.17 -11.77 11.70
N HIS A 169 -1.34 -11.28 12.94
CA HIS A 169 -2.61 -10.76 13.44
C HIS A 169 -2.39 -9.47 14.23
N ARG A 170 -3.40 -8.57 14.17
CA ARG A 170 -3.40 -7.30 14.92
C ARG A 170 -3.22 -7.49 16.42
N ASP A 171 -3.87 -8.50 17.01
CA ASP A 171 -3.75 -8.78 18.44
C ASP A 171 -2.31 -9.14 18.86
N ALA A 172 -1.51 -9.69 17.94
CA ALA A 172 -0.09 -9.91 18.18
C ALA A 172 0.71 -8.60 18.13
N VAL A 173 0.32 -7.65 17.26
CA VAL A 173 0.88 -6.29 17.22
C VAL A 173 0.67 -5.62 18.57
N ASP A 174 -0.56 -5.64 19.08
CA ASP A 174 -0.91 -4.99 20.35
C ASP A 174 -0.17 -5.60 21.53
N ARG A 175 -0.11 -6.94 21.62
CA ARG A 175 0.63 -7.64 22.70
C ARG A 175 2.13 -7.36 22.68
N ILE A 176 2.75 -7.32 21.50
CA ILE A 176 4.18 -7.00 21.39
C ILE A 176 4.40 -5.53 21.72
N SER A 177 3.53 -4.64 21.27
CA SER A 177 3.61 -3.22 21.60
C SER A 177 3.55 -2.99 23.11
N GLU A 178 2.63 -3.66 23.80
CA GLU A 178 2.49 -3.56 25.25
C GLU A 178 3.76 -4.05 25.98
N LEU A 179 4.27 -5.23 25.61
CA LEU A 179 5.51 -5.76 26.15
C LEU A 179 6.67 -4.75 26.00
N LEU A 180 6.85 -4.19 24.81
CA LEU A 180 7.94 -3.25 24.56
C LEU A 180 7.74 -1.94 25.34
N ARG A 181 6.50 -1.48 25.51
CA ARG A 181 6.15 -0.33 26.35
C ARG A 181 6.56 -0.57 27.80
N GLU A 182 6.19 -1.71 28.38
CA GLU A 182 6.54 -2.08 29.76
C GLU A 182 8.05 -2.16 29.98
N LYS A 183 8.79 -2.55 28.93
CA LYS A 183 10.26 -2.59 28.93
C LYS A 183 10.92 -1.25 28.60
N GLY A 184 10.15 -0.16 28.46
CA GLY A 184 10.67 1.18 28.16
C GLY A 184 11.23 1.35 26.74
N ILE A 185 10.82 0.50 25.79
CA ILE A 185 11.26 0.58 24.40
C ILE A 185 10.24 1.39 23.58
N ASP A 186 10.73 2.47 22.95
CA ASP A 186 9.91 3.30 22.05
C ASP A 186 9.60 2.54 20.76
N ARG A 187 8.33 2.60 20.35
CA ARG A 187 7.80 1.88 19.18
C ARG A 187 6.50 2.52 18.70
N GLU A 188 6.17 2.30 17.45
CA GLU A 188 4.87 2.59 16.85
C GLU A 188 4.21 1.29 16.38
N THR A 189 2.89 1.31 16.32
CA THR A 189 2.08 0.22 15.77
C THR A 189 1.41 0.65 14.46
N PHE A 190 1.20 -0.32 13.55
CA PHE A 190 0.52 -0.07 12.30
C PHE A 190 -0.28 -1.30 11.87
N HIS A 191 -1.60 -1.21 11.91
CA HIS A 191 -2.50 -2.28 11.48
C HIS A 191 -3.89 -1.75 11.10
N GLY A 192 -4.69 -2.58 10.43
CA GLY A 192 -5.98 -2.17 9.89
C GLY A 192 -7.08 -1.87 10.91
N GLY A 193 -6.85 -2.14 12.21
CA GLY A 193 -7.77 -1.76 13.29
C GLY A 193 -7.58 -0.34 13.82
N MET A 194 -6.53 0.37 13.39
CA MET A 194 -6.26 1.76 13.79
C MET A 194 -7.00 2.75 12.90
N GLU A 195 -7.30 3.93 13.43
CA GLU A 195 -7.81 5.05 12.66
C GLU A 195 -6.77 5.53 11.63
N GLN A 196 -7.23 6.14 10.52
CA GLN A 196 -6.35 6.53 9.42
C GLN A 196 -5.26 7.52 9.86
N ASP A 197 -5.64 8.52 10.65
CA ASP A 197 -4.71 9.56 11.15
C ASP A 197 -3.62 8.97 12.05
N GLU A 198 -3.96 7.95 12.85
CA GLU A 198 -3.01 7.24 13.70
C GLU A 198 -1.99 6.45 12.84
N ARG A 199 -2.48 5.78 11.79
CA ARG A 199 -1.62 5.04 10.86
C ARG A 199 -0.65 5.96 10.13
N GLU A 200 -1.13 7.09 9.61
CA GLU A 200 -0.29 8.08 8.92
C GLU A 200 0.77 8.66 9.87
N ARG A 201 0.38 8.95 11.12
CA ARG A 201 1.31 9.43 12.15
C ARG A 201 2.39 8.41 12.49
N ALA A 202 2.02 7.15 12.67
CA ALA A 202 2.96 6.08 12.97
C ALA A 202 4.00 5.89 11.85
N LEU A 203 3.54 5.88 10.59
CA LEU A 203 4.43 5.82 9.43
C LEU A 203 5.35 7.03 9.33
N LEU A 204 4.82 8.23 9.56
CA LEU A 204 5.60 9.46 9.53
C LEU A 204 6.73 9.44 10.57
N LYS A 205 6.42 9.04 11.81
CA LYS A 205 7.41 8.92 12.89
C LYS A 205 8.49 7.88 12.58
N PHE A 206 8.10 6.76 11.98
CA PHE A 206 9.04 5.74 11.57
C PHE A 206 9.93 6.18 10.40
N ARG A 207 9.37 6.92 9.43
CA ARG A 207 10.11 7.43 8.25
C ARG A 207 11.13 8.51 8.62
N ASN A 208 10.80 9.39 9.54
CA ASN A 208 11.68 10.49 9.96
C ASN A 208 12.61 10.12 11.13
N ASP A 209 12.72 8.83 11.47
CA ASP A 209 13.55 8.31 12.56
C ASP A 209 13.17 8.81 13.98
N SER A 210 11.98 9.40 14.15
CA SER A 210 11.48 9.75 15.50
C SER A 210 11.23 8.49 16.34
N THR A 211 10.84 7.39 15.69
CA THR A 211 10.70 6.06 16.28
C THR A 211 11.38 5.05 15.37
N ARG A 212 12.15 4.13 15.94
CA ARG A 212 12.93 3.16 15.16
C ARG A 212 12.34 1.76 15.08
N ILE A 213 11.29 1.48 15.82
CA ILE A 213 10.60 0.20 15.82
C ILE A 213 9.17 0.42 15.34
N LEU A 214 8.78 -0.27 14.29
CA LEU A 214 7.41 -0.34 13.81
C LEU A 214 6.93 -1.79 13.88
N ILE A 215 5.85 -2.03 14.63
CA ILE A 215 5.20 -3.33 14.77
C ILE A 215 3.94 -3.31 13.90
N THR A 216 3.82 -4.28 13.01
CA THR A 216 2.78 -4.22 11.98
C THR A 216 2.28 -5.60 11.55
N THR A 217 1.16 -5.61 10.85
CA THR A 217 0.76 -6.75 10.02
C THR A 217 1.31 -6.57 8.59
N ASP A 218 0.92 -7.46 7.69
CA ASP A 218 1.25 -7.39 6.24
C ASP A 218 0.78 -6.08 5.56
N LEU A 219 -0.13 -5.32 6.21
CA LEU A 219 -0.60 -4.03 5.69
C LEU A 219 0.56 -3.05 5.45
N ALA A 220 1.59 -3.06 6.29
CA ALA A 220 2.75 -2.17 6.15
C ALA A 220 3.77 -2.64 5.10
N SER A 221 3.67 -3.86 4.59
CA SER A 221 4.51 -4.30 3.47
C SER A 221 4.27 -3.47 2.20
N ARG A 222 3.23 -2.64 2.23
CA ARG A 222 2.81 -1.74 1.16
C ARG A 222 3.08 -0.29 1.58
N GLY A 223 3.96 0.40 0.87
CA GLY A 223 4.22 1.82 1.10
C GLY A 223 5.20 2.15 2.23
N LEU A 224 6.11 1.25 2.58
CA LEU A 224 7.20 1.51 3.52
C LEU A 224 8.55 1.83 2.84
N ASP A 225 8.58 1.94 1.52
CA ASP A 225 9.80 2.32 0.76
C ASP A 225 10.13 3.81 0.91
#